data_eb9233982e1229371e9371515c02ef3a
#
_entry.id   eb9233982e1229371e9371515c02ef3a
#
_cell.length_a   1.000
_cell.length_b   1.000
_cell.length_c   1.000
_cell.angle_alpha   90.00
_cell.angle_beta   90.00
_cell.angle_gamma   90.00
#
_symmetry.space_group_name_H-M   'P 1'
#
loop_
_entity.id
_entity.type
_entity.pdbx_description
1 polymer ?
#
loop_
_entity_poly.entity_id
_entity_poly.type
_entity_poly.pdbx_seq_one_letter_code
_entity_poly.pdbx_strand_id
1 'polypeptide(L)'
;LFYSLTMTTEEIVTYYTERQKRLETERTRLEQFVKLRGQGMPRRRLDVLNEKINQLAMQLTSAKSHLKLAKTTPSFTTTLRWRKADNFQATKRDWESFWAFYWLYNDFPEHEMVENFLYAAFASANTVKFREKSIELGELYLKNKTWKKFRPDVTFIMCNAYREQADNLRKLYLSLQTAVSTVDKDRASKAKVQSEEYY
;
A
#
# COMPACT_ATOMS: atom_id res chain seq x y z
N LEU A 1 0.38 13.32 -14.43
CA LEU A 1 1.20 13.14 -13.22
C LEU A 1 0.36 12.76 -11.99
N PHE A 2 -0.84 13.33 -11.82
CA PHE A 2 -1.70 13.03 -10.66
C PHE A 2 -2.19 11.57 -10.61
N TYR A 3 -2.50 10.98 -11.75
CA TYR A 3 -2.97 9.59 -11.84
C TYR A 3 -1.88 8.56 -11.51
N SER A 4 -0.61 8.87 -11.80
CA SER A 4 0.51 7.97 -11.51
C SER A 4 0.82 7.80 -10.02
N LEU A 5 0.30 8.67 -9.15
CA LEU A 5 0.48 8.59 -7.70
C LEU A 5 -0.56 7.69 -7.01
N THR A 6 -1.68 7.40 -7.69
CA THR A 6 -2.82 6.67 -7.12
C THR A 6 -3.11 5.35 -7.83
N MET A 7 -2.56 5.12 -9.02
CA MET A 7 -2.82 3.93 -9.84
C MET A 7 -1.59 3.03 -9.90
N THR A 8 -1.81 1.73 -9.93
CA THR A 8 -0.75 0.74 -10.23
C THR A 8 -0.33 0.82 -11.69
N THR A 9 0.81 0.22 -12.05
CA THR A 9 1.28 0.18 -13.44
C THR A 9 0.27 -0.52 -14.35
N GLU A 10 -0.36 -1.60 -13.86
CA GLU A 10 -1.39 -2.36 -14.56
C GLU A 10 -2.65 -1.52 -14.82
N GLU A 11 -3.09 -0.76 -13.82
CA GLU A 11 -4.23 0.16 -13.95
C GLU A 11 -3.93 1.28 -14.96
N ILE A 12 -2.71 1.82 -14.95
CA ILE A 12 -2.27 2.83 -15.94
C ILE A 12 -2.25 2.24 -17.34
N VAL A 13 -1.73 1.03 -17.52
CA VAL A 13 -1.72 0.33 -18.82
C VAL A 13 -3.15 0.08 -19.30
N THR A 14 -4.02 -0.40 -18.43
CA THR A 14 -5.44 -0.65 -18.73
C THR A 14 -6.13 0.65 -19.16
N TYR A 15 -5.98 1.73 -18.39
CA TYR A 15 -6.55 3.04 -18.68
C TYR A 15 -6.13 3.56 -20.07
N TYR A 16 -4.83 3.55 -20.40
CA TYR A 16 -4.38 4.03 -21.69
C TYR A 16 -4.75 3.10 -22.85
N THR A 17 -4.87 1.80 -22.62
CA THR A 17 -5.36 0.84 -23.61
C THR A 17 -6.82 1.12 -23.97
N GLU A 18 -7.68 1.30 -22.97
CA GLU A 18 -9.08 1.65 -23.20
C GLU A 18 -9.24 3.02 -23.83
N ARG A 19 -8.46 4.01 -23.39
CA ARG A 19 -8.47 5.35 -23.96
C ARG A 19 -8.06 5.33 -25.43
N GLN A 20 -7.02 4.58 -25.79
CA GLN A 20 -6.60 4.39 -27.19
C GLN A 20 -7.75 3.81 -28.00
N LYS A 21 -8.38 2.72 -27.55
CA LYS A 21 -9.49 2.08 -28.25
C LYS A 21 -10.67 3.03 -28.48
N ARG A 22 -11.04 3.83 -27.48
CA ARG A 22 -12.13 4.83 -27.59
C ARG A 22 -11.79 5.89 -28.64
N LEU A 23 -10.58 6.45 -28.59
CA LEU A 23 -10.14 7.48 -29.53
C LEU A 23 -10.07 6.95 -30.97
N GLU A 24 -9.59 5.71 -31.17
CA GLU A 24 -9.58 5.05 -32.49
C GLU A 24 -10.99 4.84 -33.01
N THR A 25 -11.91 4.36 -32.19
CA THR A 25 -13.32 4.14 -32.56
C THR A 25 -13.99 5.47 -32.99
N GLU A 26 -13.82 6.52 -32.16
CA GLU A 26 -14.42 7.84 -32.44
C GLU A 26 -13.85 8.46 -33.69
N ARG A 27 -12.53 8.40 -33.87
CA ARG A 27 -11.85 8.87 -35.09
C ARG A 27 -12.35 8.16 -36.33
N THR A 28 -12.36 6.82 -36.33
CA THR A 28 -12.82 6.00 -37.48
C THR A 28 -14.29 6.32 -37.83
N ARG A 29 -15.14 6.49 -36.83
CA ARG A 29 -16.55 6.87 -37.03
C ARG A 29 -16.68 8.22 -37.71
N LEU A 30 -15.90 9.22 -37.31
CA LEU A 30 -15.91 10.54 -37.95
C LEU A 30 -15.34 10.51 -39.36
N GLU A 31 -14.27 9.79 -39.57
CA GLU A 31 -13.67 9.61 -40.94
C GLU A 31 -14.67 8.94 -41.87
N GLN A 32 -15.35 7.89 -41.43
CA GLN A 32 -16.40 7.23 -42.20
C GLN A 32 -17.57 8.16 -42.50
N PHE A 33 -18.00 8.94 -41.48
CA PHE A 33 -19.07 9.92 -41.66
C PHE A 33 -18.70 10.99 -42.72
N VAL A 34 -17.49 11.54 -42.65
CA VAL A 34 -16.99 12.52 -43.64
C VAL A 34 -16.91 11.88 -45.01
N LYS A 35 -16.43 10.65 -45.14
CA LYS A 35 -16.33 9.91 -46.43
C LYS A 35 -17.72 9.70 -47.08
N LEU A 36 -18.71 9.35 -46.28
CA LEU A 36 -20.04 8.99 -46.78
C LEU A 36 -20.93 10.21 -47.06
N ARG A 37 -20.78 11.30 -46.31
CA ARG A 37 -21.68 12.47 -46.36
C ARG A 37 -21.00 13.80 -46.61
N GLY A 38 -19.68 13.81 -46.75
CA GLY A 38 -18.91 15.05 -46.91
C GLY A 38 -19.18 15.78 -48.23
N GLN A 39 -19.50 15.08 -49.32
CA GLN A 39 -19.71 15.68 -50.64
C GLN A 39 -20.91 16.67 -50.74
N GLY A 40 -21.89 16.55 -49.82
CA GLY A 40 -23.05 17.47 -49.79
C GLY A 40 -23.01 18.43 -48.62
N MET A 41 -21.91 18.51 -47.87
CA MET A 41 -21.83 19.25 -46.62
C MET A 41 -21.31 20.69 -46.85
N PRO A 42 -21.85 21.69 -46.11
CA PRO A 42 -21.28 23.05 -46.15
C PRO A 42 -19.79 23.01 -45.70
N ARG A 43 -18.93 23.73 -46.44
CA ARG A 43 -17.48 23.74 -46.25
C ARG A 43 -17.08 23.99 -44.80
N ARG A 44 -17.71 24.99 -44.13
CA ARG A 44 -17.45 25.31 -42.72
C ARG A 44 -17.69 24.12 -41.79
N ARG A 45 -18.70 23.30 -42.04
CA ARG A 45 -19.01 22.11 -41.24
C ARG A 45 -17.99 20.98 -41.51
N LEU A 46 -17.54 20.83 -42.73
CA LEU A 46 -16.51 19.88 -43.10
C LEU A 46 -15.18 20.24 -42.44
N ASP A 47 -14.82 21.53 -42.43
CA ASP A 47 -13.58 22.01 -41.80
C ASP A 47 -13.58 21.72 -40.30
N VAL A 48 -14.71 21.94 -39.59
CA VAL A 48 -14.85 21.61 -38.15
C VAL A 48 -14.70 20.11 -37.89
N LEU A 49 -15.26 19.26 -38.75
CA LEU A 49 -15.13 17.81 -38.62
C LEU A 49 -13.69 17.34 -38.84
N ASN A 50 -13.03 17.89 -39.85
CA ASN A 50 -11.61 17.58 -40.15
C ASN A 50 -10.68 18.05 -39.03
N GLU A 51 -10.96 19.22 -38.42
CA GLU A 51 -10.23 19.70 -37.26
C GLU A 51 -10.39 18.74 -36.07
N LYS A 52 -11.63 18.29 -35.83
CA LYS A 52 -11.89 17.29 -34.75
C LYS A 52 -11.18 15.97 -35.02
N ILE A 53 -11.14 15.48 -36.26
CA ILE A 53 -10.39 14.28 -36.63
C ILE A 53 -8.90 14.46 -36.36
N ASN A 54 -8.32 15.63 -36.70
CA ASN A 54 -6.93 15.95 -36.42
C ASN A 54 -6.63 16.02 -34.94
N GLN A 55 -7.53 16.62 -34.14
CA GLN A 55 -7.41 16.66 -32.65
C GLN A 55 -7.42 15.24 -32.07
N LEU A 56 -8.32 14.37 -32.55
CA LEU A 56 -8.37 12.96 -32.13
C LEU A 56 -7.10 12.21 -32.53
N ALA A 57 -6.54 12.50 -33.72
CA ALA A 57 -5.27 11.91 -34.13
C ALA A 57 -4.10 12.30 -33.22
N MET A 58 -4.01 13.57 -32.83
CA MET A 58 -3.00 14.03 -31.86
C MET A 58 -3.20 13.39 -30.47
N GLN A 59 -4.43 13.32 -29.99
CA GLN A 59 -4.74 12.67 -28.70
C GLN A 59 -4.41 11.17 -28.74
N LEU A 60 -4.68 10.50 -29.85
CA LEU A 60 -4.35 9.10 -30.07
C LEU A 60 -2.84 8.85 -30.03
N THR A 61 -2.06 9.73 -30.73
CA THR A 61 -0.60 9.66 -30.71
C THR A 61 -0.06 9.83 -29.29
N SER A 62 -0.59 10.80 -28.55
CA SER A 62 -0.26 11.01 -27.14
C SER A 62 -0.60 9.80 -26.26
N ALA A 63 -1.81 9.22 -26.43
CA ALA A 63 -2.22 8.03 -25.69
C ALA A 63 -1.33 6.82 -25.99
N LYS A 64 -0.96 6.60 -27.26
CA LYS A 64 -0.01 5.55 -27.67
C LYS A 64 1.38 5.73 -27.06
N SER A 65 1.87 6.96 -27.02
CA SER A 65 3.15 7.30 -26.39
C SER A 65 3.14 7.01 -24.90
N HIS A 66 2.09 7.44 -24.18
CA HIS A 66 1.95 7.16 -22.76
C HIS A 66 1.78 5.66 -22.47
N LEU A 67 1.03 4.93 -23.29
CA LEU A 67 0.91 3.48 -23.16
C LEU A 67 2.25 2.76 -23.35
N LYS A 68 3.01 3.18 -24.36
CA LYS A 68 4.37 2.65 -24.58
C LYS A 68 5.25 2.91 -23.36
N LEU A 69 5.25 4.14 -22.85
CA LEU A 69 6.02 4.52 -21.66
C LEU A 69 5.60 3.69 -20.44
N ALA A 70 4.29 3.54 -20.19
CA ALA A 70 3.78 2.75 -19.06
C ALA A 70 4.19 1.27 -19.14
N LYS A 71 4.24 0.69 -20.35
CA LYS A 71 4.69 -0.70 -20.56
C LYS A 71 6.19 -0.91 -20.42
N THR A 72 6.99 0.13 -20.72
CA THR A 72 8.46 0.03 -20.71
C THR A 72 9.09 0.57 -19.42
N THR A 73 8.34 1.35 -18.65
CA THR A 73 8.84 1.87 -17.37
C THR A 73 8.64 0.82 -16.28
N PRO A 74 9.68 0.45 -15.52
CA PRO A 74 9.53 -0.43 -14.37
C PRO A 74 8.48 0.12 -13.39
N SER A 75 7.76 -0.76 -12.71
CA SER A 75 6.80 -0.34 -11.69
C SER A 75 7.51 0.45 -10.59
N PHE A 76 7.16 1.71 -10.44
CA PHE A 76 7.68 2.60 -9.40
C PHE A 76 6.68 2.79 -8.23
N THR A 77 5.52 2.16 -8.32
CA THR A 77 4.44 2.30 -7.32
C THR A 77 4.94 1.92 -5.92
N THR A 78 5.65 0.79 -5.81
CA THR A 78 6.21 0.33 -4.55
C THR A 78 7.24 1.32 -4.00
N THR A 79 8.13 1.83 -4.86
CA THR A 79 9.13 2.83 -4.48
C THR A 79 8.50 4.13 -4.00
N LEU A 80 7.46 4.62 -4.67
CA LEU A 80 6.73 5.83 -4.25
C LEU A 80 6.01 5.62 -2.92
N ARG A 81 5.34 4.48 -2.75
CA ARG A 81 4.67 4.14 -1.47
C ARG A 81 5.68 4.00 -0.33
N TRP A 82 6.83 3.39 -0.59
CA TRP A 82 7.93 3.32 0.37
C TRP A 82 8.40 4.73 0.77
N ARG A 83 8.72 5.59 -0.20
CA ARG A 83 9.13 6.98 0.06
C ARG A 83 8.10 7.79 0.83
N LYS A 84 6.81 7.55 0.56
CA LYS A 84 5.72 8.15 1.33
C LYS A 84 5.74 7.70 2.79
N ALA A 85 5.93 6.40 3.04
CA ALA A 85 6.03 5.84 4.38
C ALA A 85 7.25 6.39 5.14
N ASP A 86 8.41 6.44 4.49
CA ASP A 86 9.63 7.06 5.03
C ASP A 86 9.41 8.53 5.40
N ASN A 87 8.70 9.29 4.56
CA ASN A 87 8.42 10.70 4.82
C ASN A 87 7.49 10.87 6.04
N PHE A 88 6.51 9.99 6.23
CA PHE A 88 5.71 9.98 7.45
C PHE A 88 6.57 9.74 8.69
N GLN A 89 7.50 8.79 8.63
CA GLN A 89 8.42 8.49 9.71
C GLN A 89 9.34 9.68 10.01
N ALA A 90 9.93 10.30 8.98
CA ALA A 90 10.80 11.47 9.12
C ALA A 90 10.07 12.68 9.72
N THR A 91 8.78 12.83 9.46
CA THR A 91 7.92 13.90 9.97
C THR A 91 7.24 13.56 11.31
N LYS A 92 7.61 12.45 11.97
CA LYS A 92 7.05 11.98 13.25
C LYS A 92 5.54 11.66 13.19
N ARG A 93 5.06 11.31 12.02
CA ARG A 93 3.70 10.83 11.80
C ARG A 93 3.71 9.30 11.89
N ASP A 94 3.97 8.81 13.10
CA ASP A 94 4.33 7.41 13.34
C ASP A 94 3.17 6.43 13.04
N TRP A 95 1.90 6.82 13.31
CA TRP A 95 0.74 6.00 12.96
C TRP A 95 0.53 5.88 11.46
N GLU A 96 0.67 6.98 10.71
CA GLU A 96 0.57 6.96 9.26
C GLU A 96 1.72 6.18 8.63
N SER A 97 2.93 6.27 9.22
CA SER A 97 4.09 5.49 8.82
C SER A 97 3.82 3.99 9.01
N PHE A 98 3.32 3.59 10.19
CA PHE A 98 2.94 2.20 10.48
C PHE A 98 1.97 1.66 9.42
N TRP A 99 0.85 2.34 9.20
CA TRP A 99 -0.15 1.88 8.23
C TRP A 99 0.39 1.84 6.81
N ALA A 100 1.21 2.82 6.42
CA ALA A 100 1.79 2.86 5.08
C ALA A 100 2.75 1.68 4.83
N PHE A 101 3.61 1.31 5.79
CA PHE A 101 4.47 0.13 5.69
C PHE A 101 3.68 -1.18 5.78
N TYR A 102 2.66 -1.24 6.63
CA TYR A 102 1.81 -2.42 6.77
C TYR A 102 1.06 -2.73 5.47
N TRP A 103 0.52 -1.72 4.80
CA TRP A 103 -0.12 -1.90 3.49
C TRP A 103 0.89 -2.26 2.39
N LEU A 104 2.11 -1.73 2.42
CA LEU A 104 3.16 -2.16 1.50
C LEU A 104 3.44 -3.65 1.61
N TYR A 105 3.55 -4.16 2.83
CA TYR A 105 3.74 -5.58 3.07
C TYR A 105 2.59 -6.43 2.54
N ASN A 106 1.34 -6.03 2.79
CA ASN A 106 0.16 -6.80 2.37
C ASN A 106 -0.10 -6.71 0.86
N ASP A 107 0.12 -5.54 0.25
CA ASP A 107 -0.19 -5.31 -1.17
C ASP A 107 0.89 -5.91 -2.11
N PHE A 108 2.12 -6.09 -1.60
CA PHE A 108 3.26 -6.55 -2.40
C PHE A 108 4.03 -7.71 -1.75
N PRO A 109 3.37 -8.86 -1.47
CA PRO A 109 3.97 -9.96 -0.74
C PRO A 109 5.10 -10.66 -1.50
N GLU A 110 5.11 -10.58 -2.85
CA GLU A 110 6.12 -11.18 -3.71
C GLU A 110 7.27 -10.22 -4.10
N HIS A 111 7.28 -9.02 -3.53
CA HIS A 111 8.30 -8.04 -3.86
C HIS A 111 9.63 -8.38 -3.20
N GLU A 112 10.75 -8.14 -3.88
CA GLU A 112 12.10 -8.38 -3.37
C GLU A 112 12.41 -7.71 -2.01
N MET A 113 11.75 -6.58 -1.73
CA MET A 113 11.86 -5.82 -0.48
C MET A 113 10.82 -6.19 0.58
N VAL A 114 10.07 -7.29 0.44
CA VAL A 114 9.00 -7.66 1.37
C VAL A 114 9.50 -7.82 2.81
N GLU A 115 10.71 -8.33 2.99
CA GLU A 115 11.37 -8.40 4.31
C GLU A 115 11.54 -7.00 4.94
N ASN A 116 11.95 -6.00 4.13
CA ASN A 116 12.09 -4.63 4.60
C ASN A 116 10.74 -4.01 4.95
N PHE A 117 9.69 -4.31 4.18
CA PHE A 117 8.34 -3.79 4.42
C PHE A 117 7.79 -4.29 5.75
N LEU A 118 7.89 -5.60 5.99
CA LEU A 118 7.44 -6.19 7.25
C LEU A 118 8.24 -5.66 8.44
N TYR A 119 9.57 -5.59 8.32
CA TYR A 119 10.40 -5.02 9.38
C TYR A 119 10.05 -3.56 9.69
N ALA A 120 9.85 -2.72 8.67
CA ALA A 120 9.48 -1.33 8.86
C ALA A 120 8.10 -1.18 9.52
N ALA A 121 7.12 -2.01 9.12
CA ALA A 121 5.81 -2.06 9.77
C ALA A 121 5.93 -2.49 11.25
N PHE A 122 6.70 -3.53 11.54
CA PHE A 122 6.99 -4.02 12.89
C PHE A 122 7.63 -2.93 13.76
N ALA A 123 8.70 -2.30 13.28
CA ALA A 123 9.41 -1.24 13.99
C ALA A 123 8.51 -0.03 14.26
N SER A 124 7.70 0.36 13.27
CA SER A 124 6.73 1.46 13.43
C SER A 124 5.62 1.11 14.42
N ALA A 125 5.09 -0.13 14.42
CA ALA A 125 4.13 -0.62 15.40
C ALA A 125 4.70 -0.54 16.82
N ASN A 126 5.97 -0.91 16.99
CA ASN A 126 6.67 -0.80 18.27
C ASN A 126 6.83 0.67 18.72
N THR A 127 7.14 1.58 17.79
CA THR A 127 7.28 3.02 18.07
C THR A 127 5.97 3.64 18.56
N VAL A 128 4.84 3.32 17.92
CA VAL A 128 3.51 3.80 18.36
C VAL A 128 2.96 3.01 19.56
N LYS A 129 3.72 2.06 20.09
CA LYS A 129 3.32 1.19 21.21
C LYS A 129 2.07 0.35 20.92
N PHE A 130 1.83 0.00 19.67
CA PHE A 130 0.79 -0.93 19.27
C PHE A 130 1.28 -2.36 19.51
N ARG A 131 1.34 -2.77 20.79
CA ARG A 131 2.03 -3.97 21.26
C ARG A 131 1.52 -5.26 20.62
N GLU A 132 0.22 -5.46 20.57
CA GLU A 132 -0.39 -6.65 19.97
C GLU A 132 0.05 -6.82 18.53
N LYS A 133 -0.02 -5.73 17.74
CA LYS A 133 0.37 -5.76 16.34
C LYS A 133 1.88 -5.88 16.15
N SER A 134 2.67 -5.27 17.01
CA SER A 134 4.12 -5.43 17.02
C SER A 134 4.51 -6.89 17.27
N ILE A 135 3.89 -7.56 18.24
CA ILE A 135 4.14 -8.99 18.52
C ILE A 135 3.74 -9.85 17.32
N GLU A 136 2.53 -9.66 16.78
CA GLU A 136 2.05 -10.40 15.60
C GLU A 136 3.02 -10.31 14.42
N LEU A 137 3.47 -9.09 14.08
CA LEU A 137 4.38 -8.87 12.95
C LEU A 137 5.79 -9.41 13.23
N GLY A 138 6.25 -9.32 14.47
CA GLY A 138 7.53 -9.90 14.89
C GLY A 138 7.54 -11.43 14.80
N GLU A 139 6.50 -12.09 15.27
CA GLU A 139 6.32 -13.54 15.14
C GLU A 139 6.26 -13.97 13.66
N LEU A 140 5.51 -13.22 12.84
CA LEU A 140 5.44 -13.46 11.41
C LEU A 140 6.82 -13.34 10.75
N TYR A 141 7.62 -12.35 11.13
CA TYR A 141 8.99 -12.20 10.65
C TYR A 141 9.87 -13.39 11.08
N LEU A 142 9.83 -13.77 12.35
CA LEU A 142 10.66 -14.84 12.91
C LEU A 142 10.28 -16.23 12.37
N LYS A 143 9.02 -16.45 12.00
CA LYS A 143 8.53 -17.67 11.36
C LYS A 143 9.17 -17.91 10.00
N ASN A 144 9.51 -16.87 9.26
CA ASN A 144 10.19 -17.00 7.97
C ASN A 144 11.70 -17.20 8.17
N LYS A 145 12.16 -18.45 7.98
CA LYS A 145 13.57 -18.85 8.19
C LYS A 145 14.54 -18.25 7.16
N THR A 146 14.05 -17.77 6.02
CA THR A 146 14.89 -17.19 4.96
C THR A 146 15.26 -15.73 5.27
N TRP A 147 14.45 -15.04 6.05
CA TRP A 147 14.67 -13.65 6.44
C TRP A 147 15.70 -13.57 7.59
N LYS A 148 16.84 -12.97 7.29
CA LYS A 148 17.98 -12.93 8.23
C LYS A 148 18.43 -11.51 8.57
N LYS A 149 18.15 -10.56 7.68
CA LYS A 149 18.70 -9.20 7.74
C LYS A 149 18.41 -8.48 9.05
N PHE A 150 17.17 -8.52 9.51
CA PHE A 150 16.73 -7.82 10.73
C PHE A 150 16.41 -8.78 11.89
N ARG A 151 16.74 -10.06 11.76
CA ARG A 151 16.41 -11.07 12.78
C ARG A 151 16.93 -10.74 14.18
N PRO A 152 18.20 -10.27 14.37
CA PRO A 152 18.66 -9.88 15.69
C PRO A 152 17.84 -8.76 16.31
N ASP A 153 17.53 -7.72 15.54
CA ASP A 153 16.75 -6.56 16.00
C ASP A 153 15.32 -6.97 16.35
N VAL A 154 14.68 -7.77 15.47
CA VAL A 154 13.32 -8.28 15.72
C VAL A 154 13.29 -9.11 16.99
N THR A 155 14.26 -10.03 17.17
CA THR A 155 14.34 -10.86 18.37
C THR A 155 14.51 -10.02 19.63
N PHE A 156 15.40 -9.03 19.60
CA PHE A 156 15.62 -8.13 20.74
C PHE A 156 14.36 -7.32 21.10
N ILE A 157 13.71 -6.72 20.11
CA ILE A 157 12.49 -5.95 20.32
C ILE A 157 11.36 -6.85 20.86
N MET A 158 11.23 -8.08 20.33
CA MET A 158 10.24 -9.06 20.75
C MET A 158 10.47 -9.47 22.22
N CYS A 159 11.71 -9.77 22.61
CA CYS A 159 12.04 -10.07 24.01
C CYS A 159 11.63 -8.93 24.94
N ASN A 160 11.88 -7.68 24.56
CA ASN A 160 11.46 -6.52 25.34
C ASN A 160 9.93 -6.37 25.38
N ALA A 161 9.22 -6.61 24.27
CA ALA A 161 7.77 -6.56 24.21
C ALA A 161 7.11 -7.60 25.14
N TYR A 162 7.60 -8.84 25.10
CA TYR A 162 7.12 -9.90 26.00
C TYR A 162 7.42 -9.59 27.47
N ARG A 163 8.61 -9.09 27.77
CA ARG A 163 8.93 -8.66 29.14
C ARG A 163 8.01 -7.57 29.64
N GLU A 164 7.74 -6.53 28.84
CA GLU A 164 6.79 -5.48 29.22
C GLU A 164 5.37 -6.03 29.43
N GLN A 165 4.95 -6.97 28.62
CA GLN A 165 3.63 -7.61 28.76
C GLN A 165 3.56 -8.43 30.05
N ALA A 166 4.59 -9.21 30.35
CA ALA A 166 4.70 -9.96 31.60
C ALA A 166 4.68 -9.03 32.83
N ASP A 167 5.45 -7.93 32.80
CA ASP A 167 5.46 -6.93 33.86
C ASP A 167 4.09 -6.28 34.08
N ASN A 168 3.36 -5.98 33.00
CA ASN A 168 2.01 -5.41 33.09
C ASN A 168 1.01 -6.40 33.67
N LEU A 169 1.08 -7.67 33.28
CA LEU A 169 0.23 -8.74 33.84
C LEU A 169 0.56 -8.98 35.29
N ARG A 170 1.85 -8.96 35.67
CA ARG A 170 2.28 -9.06 37.07
C ARG A 170 1.76 -7.89 37.93
N LYS A 171 1.84 -6.65 37.41
CA LYS A 171 1.26 -5.47 38.11
C LYS A 171 -0.24 -5.62 38.27
N LEU A 172 -0.94 -6.06 37.23
CA LEU A 172 -2.38 -6.33 37.32
C LEU A 172 -2.69 -7.41 38.33
N TYR A 173 -1.96 -8.53 38.34
CA TYR A 173 -2.10 -9.58 39.33
C TYR A 173 -1.95 -9.04 40.76
N LEU A 174 -0.89 -8.27 41.01
CA LEU A 174 -0.65 -7.68 42.36
C LEU A 174 -1.76 -6.70 42.78
N SER A 175 -2.27 -5.89 41.82
CA SER A 175 -3.38 -4.97 42.11
C SER A 175 -4.69 -5.69 42.40
N LEU A 176 -4.93 -6.85 41.81
CA LEU A 176 -6.12 -7.66 41.97
C LEU A 176 -6.02 -8.61 43.18
N GLN A 177 -4.81 -8.86 43.69
CA GLN A 177 -4.58 -9.75 44.82
C GLN A 177 -5.24 -9.21 46.13
N THR A 178 -5.35 -7.89 46.24
CA THR A 178 -6.00 -7.20 47.36
C THR A 178 -7.50 -7.04 47.19
N ALA A 179 -8.05 -7.49 46.03
CA ALA A 179 -9.46 -7.34 45.74
C ALA A 179 -10.33 -8.22 46.62
N VAL A 180 -11.45 -7.66 47.08
CA VAL A 180 -12.42 -8.34 47.94
C VAL A 180 -13.39 -9.21 47.15
N SER A 181 -13.58 -8.91 45.89
CA SER A 181 -14.53 -9.58 44.99
C SER A 181 -13.98 -10.92 44.47
N THR A 182 -14.82 -11.95 44.41
CA THR A 182 -14.48 -13.25 43.80
C THR A 182 -14.13 -13.12 42.31
N VAL A 183 -14.81 -12.24 41.58
CA VAL A 183 -14.55 -11.96 40.15
C VAL A 183 -13.15 -11.39 39.92
N ASP A 184 -12.68 -10.54 40.86
CA ASP A 184 -11.34 -9.95 40.76
C ASP A 184 -10.26 -10.97 41.14
N LYS A 185 -10.54 -11.92 42.04
CA LYS A 185 -9.62 -13.03 42.33
C LYS A 185 -9.43 -13.96 41.14
N ASP A 186 -10.48 -14.26 40.40
CA ASP A 186 -10.39 -15.05 39.14
C ASP A 186 -9.56 -14.33 38.08
N ARG A 187 -9.72 -13.00 37.93
CA ARG A 187 -8.88 -12.18 37.04
C ARG A 187 -7.42 -12.18 37.48
N ALA A 188 -7.17 -12.09 38.77
CA ALA A 188 -5.80 -12.15 39.33
C ALA A 188 -5.12 -13.50 39.01
N SER A 189 -5.83 -14.61 39.18
CA SER A 189 -5.32 -15.94 38.85
C SER A 189 -4.96 -16.07 37.36
N LYS A 190 -5.82 -15.61 36.46
CA LYS A 190 -5.56 -15.60 35.00
C LYS A 190 -4.37 -14.71 34.66
N ALA A 191 -4.27 -13.52 35.22
CA ALA A 191 -3.17 -12.60 34.99
C ALA A 191 -1.82 -13.18 35.45
N LYS A 192 -1.81 -13.93 36.56
CA LYS A 192 -0.62 -14.63 37.05
C LYS A 192 -0.13 -15.68 36.04
N VAL A 193 -1.01 -16.58 35.60
CA VAL A 193 -0.68 -17.65 34.67
C VAL A 193 -0.14 -17.03 33.36
N GLN A 194 -0.82 -16.04 32.80
CA GLN A 194 -0.38 -15.37 31.60
C GLN A 194 0.98 -14.67 31.77
N SER A 195 1.27 -14.08 32.94
CA SER A 195 2.58 -13.45 33.15
C SER A 195 3.71 -14.47 33.15
N GLU A 196 3.47 -15.68 33.69
CA GLU A 196 4.46 -16.77 33.74
C GLU A 196 4.75 -17.34 32.35
N GLU A 197 3.80 -17.28 31.40
CA GLU A 197 4.00 -17.72 30.00
C GLU A 197 4.92 -16.79 29.20
N TYR A 198 5.09 -15.54 29.63
CA TYR A 198 5.91 -14.53 28.93
C TYR A 198 7.32 -14.35 29.49
N TYR A 199 7.66 -15.03 30.63
CA TYR A 199 8.99 -15.06 31.21
C TYR A 199 9.78 -16.29 30.77
#